data_bc77b2f669404ce7d173a820189f7236
#
_entry.id   bc77b2f669404ce7d173a820189f7236
#
_cell.length_a   1.000
_cell.length_b   1.000
_cell.length_c   1.000
_cell.angle_alpha   90.00
_cell.angle_beta   90.00
_cell.angle_gamma   90.00
#
_symmetry.space_group_name_H-M   'P 1'
#
loop_
_entity.id
_entity.type
_entity.pdbx_description
1 polymer ?
#
loop_
_entity_poly.entity_id
_entity_poly.type
_entity_poly.pdbx_seq_one_letter_code
_entity_poly.pdbx_strand_id
1 'polypeptide(L)'
;AYVNYLKVVNGGIVQAHTVEVKPKIEESLNDILLFAVLQFRERFNSKSDEIILPFKPETELKDLKVTVPLRGDKKMLLDLSKRNAMHFKMELQKQRDLTDPDRHKKRILKTMKEDLRMPVEPEIIECFDNSNFQGDYPVAAMVQFKDAKPNKKEYRHYNIKTVEGPDDFASMEEIIFRRYKRV
;
A
#
# COMPACT_ATOMS: atom_id res chain seq x y z
N ALA A 1 -8.16 -9.43 1.69
CA ALA A 1 -7.27 -10.49 2.19
C ALA A 1 -6.92 -11.47 1.06
N TYR A 2 -5.84 -12.24 1.23
CA TYR A 2 -5.44 -13.28 0.28
C TYR A 2 -5.31 -14.58 1.05
N VAL A 3 -5.96 -15.63 0.58
CA VAL A 3 -5.98 -16.95 1.23
C VAL A 3 -5.51 -18.01 0.24
N ASN A 4 -4.54 -18.82 0.66
CA ASN A 4 -4.07 -19.97 -0.11
C ASN A 4 -4.51 -21.27 0.58
N TYR A 5 -5.06 -22.15 -0.20
CA TYR A 5 -5.44 -23.50 0.18
C TYR A 5 -4.45 -24.51 -0.38
N LEU A 6 -3.97 -25.41 0.44
CA LEU A 6 -3.16 -26.58 0.05
C LEU A 6 -3.85 -27.85 0.52
N LYS A 7 -4.04 -28.81 -0.38
CA LYS A 7 -4.47 -30.17 -0.03
C LYS A 7 -3.28 -31.09 -0.06
N VAL A 8 -3.05 -31.78 1.08
CA VAL A 8 -1.95 -32.73 1.25
C VAL A 8 -2.53 -34.11 1.42
N VAL A 9 -2.04 -35.08 0.67
CA VAL A 9 -2.42 -36.48 0.74
C VAL A 9 -1.13 -37.31 0.72
N ASN A 10 -0.98 -38.21 1.70
CA ASN A 10 0.20 -39.09 1.83
C ASN A 10 1.53 -38.31 1.77
N GLY A 11 1.59 -37.14 2.41
CA GLY A 11 2.79 -36.29 2.42
C GLY A 11 3.04 -35.46 1.17
N GLY A 12 2.24 -35.63 0.11
CA GLY A 12 2.33 -34.86 -1.13
C GLY A 12 1.26 -33.79 -1.25
N ILE A 13 1.61 -32.62 -1.82
CA ILE A 13 0.66 -31.55 -2.16
C ILE A 13 -0.03 -31.93 -3.46
N VAL A 14 -1.32 -32.27 -3.39
CA VAL A 14 -2.11 -32.70 -4.55
C VAL A 14 -2.93 -31.57 -5.16
N GLN A 15 -3.14 -30.47 -4.40
CA GLN A 15 -3.89 -29.31 -4.89
C GLN A 15 -3.43 -28.05 -4.17
N ALA A 16 -3.32 -26.98 -4.95
CA ALA A 16 -3.07 -25.62 -4.45
C ALA A 16 -4.05 -24.64 -5.11
N HIS A 17 -4.63 -23.74 -4.33
CA HIS A 17 -5.52 -22.71 -4.86
C HIS A 17 -5.40 -21.44 -4.03
N THR A 18 -5.33 -20.29 -4.69
CA THR A 18 -5.26 -18.99 -4.02
C THR A 18 -6.39 -18.09 -4.48
N VAL A 19 -7.00 -17.40 -3.55
CA VAL A 19 -8.09 -16.45 -3.82
C VAL A 19 -7.84 -15.11 -3.14
N GLU A 20 -8.35 -14.05 -3.76
CA GLU A 20 -8.53 -12.77 -3.10
C GLU A 20 -9.92 -12.75 -2.44
N VAL A 21 -9.96 -12.57 -1.13
CA VAL A 21 -11.18 -12.36 -0.37
C VAL A 21 -11.29 -10.86 -0.10
N LYS A 22 -12.34 -10.24 -0.61
CA LYS A 22 -12.65 -8.83 -0.32
C LYS A 22 -13.46 -8.78 0.97
N PRO A 23 -12.90 -8.28 2.09
CA PRO A 23 -13.67 -8.17 3.32
C PRO A 23 -14.80 -7.17 3.13
N LYS A 24 -15.94 -7.44 3.74
CA LYS A 24 -17.00 -6.45 3.95
C LYS A 24 -16.58 -5.54 5.12
N ILE A 25 -17.26 -4.41 5.26
CA ILE A 25 -17.03 -3.49 6.38
C ILE A 25 -17.30 -4.25 7.68
N GLU A 26 -16.33 -4.22 8.63
CA GLU A 26 -16.38 -4.85 9.96
C GLU A 26 -16.04 -6.36 10.04
N GLU A 27 -15.63 -7.03 8.96
CA GLU A 27 -15.17 -8.41 9.05
C GLU A 27 -13.76 -8.51 9.65
N SER A 28 -13.64 -9.29 10.73
CA SER A 28 -12.36 -9.59 11.37
C SER A 28 -11.51 -10.56 10.53
N LEU A 29 -10.20 -10.65 10.81
CA LEU A 29 -9.35 -11.67 10.19
C LEU A 29 -9.82 -13.09 10.52
N ASN A 30 -10.46 -13.28 11.67
CA ASN A 30 -11.04 -14.53 12.08
C ASN A 30 -12.22 -14.93 11.21
N ASP A 31 -13.13 -13.98 10.92
CA ASP A 31 -14.29 -14.22 10.06
C ASP A 31 -13.87 -14.56 8.63
N ILE A 32 -12.87 -13.82 8.10
CA ILE A 32 -12.31 -14.10 6.78
C ILE A 32 -11.70 -15.49 6.71
N LEU A 33 -10.95 -15.90 7.75
CA LEU A 33 -10.35 -17.23 7.81
C LEU A 33 -11.40 -18.32 7.85
N LEU A 34 -12.40 -18.19 8.74
CA LEU A 34 -13.49 -19.16 8.87
C LEU A 34 -14.29 -19.28 7.58
N PHE A 35 -14.66 -18.17 6.97
CA PHE A 35 -15.35 -18.15 5.68
C PHE A 35 -14.54 -18.89 4.61
N ALA A 36 -13.24 -18.59 4.50
CA ALA A 36 -12.36 -19.25 3.53
C ALA A 36 -12.24 -20.76 3.79
N VAL A 37 -12.13 -21.19 5.05
CA VAL A 37 -12.08 -22.62 5.42
C VAL A 37 -13.35 -23.34 4.98
N LEU A 38 -14.52 -22.78 5.28
CA LEU A 38 -15.81 -23.38 4.93
C LEU A 38 -15.97 -23.44 3.41
N GLN A 39 -15.71 -22.34 2.71
CA GLN A 39 -15.81 -22.24 1.27
C GLN A 39 -14.89 -23.24 0.54
N PHE A 40 -13.62 -23.36 0.99
CA PHE A 40 -12.70 -24.31 0.36
C PHE A 40 -13.05 -25.77 0.67
N ARG A 41 -13.53 -26.08 1.88
CA ARG A 41 -13.98 -27.43 2.21
C ARG A 41 -15.15 -27.86 1.34
N GLU A 42 -16.12 -26.98 1.14
CA GLU A 42 -17.26 -27.22 0.27
C GLU A 42 -16.83 -27.36 -1.20
N ARG A 43 -16.13 -26.35 -1.71
CA ARG A 43 -15.70 -26.27 -3.12
C ARG A 43 -14.87 -27.46 -3.57
N PHE A 44 -13.97 -27.94 -2.71
CA PHE A 44 -13.04 -29.03 -3.01
C PHE A 44 -13.46 -30.37 -2.41
N ASN A 45 -14.66 -30.44 -1.86
CA ASN A 45 -15.20 -31.62 -1.18
C ASN A 45 -14.15 -32.26 -0.25
N SER A 46 -13.55 -31.43 0.60
CA SER A 46 -12.46 -31.86 1.50
C SER A 46 -13.02 -32.61 2.69
N LYS A 47 -12.62 -33.87 2.82
CA LYS A 47 -12.97 -34.75 3.95
C LYS A 47 -11.81 -34.93 4.95
N SER A 48 -10.83 -34.02 4.96
CA SER A 48 -9.70 -34.12 5.88
C SER A 48 -10.12 -33.88 7.31
N ASP A 49 -9.58 -34.69 8.23
CA ASP A 49 -9.84 -34.62 9.67
C ASP A 49 -8.98 -33.55 10.37
N GLU A 50 -7.95 -33.06 9.69
CA GLU A 50 -7.03 -32.06 10.22
C GLU A 50 -6.89 -30.87 9.25
N ILE A 51 -6.86 -29.65 9.83
CA ILE A 51 -6.56 -28.43 9.13
C ILE A 51 -5.40 -27.68 9.81
N ILE A 52 -4.49 -27.13 9.01
CA ILE A 52 -3.37 -26.33 9.47
C ILE A 52 -3.69 -24.86 9.22
N LEU A 53 -3.72 -24.06 10.29
CA LEU A 53 -4.09 -22.64 10.23
C LEU A 53 -2.97 -21.74 10.78
N PRO A 54 -2.92 -20.46 10.38
CA PRO A 54 -1.92 -19.51 10.87
C PRO A 54 -2.15 -19.07 12.33
N PHE A 55 -3.39 -19.17 12.81
CA PHE A 55 -3.79 -18.90 14.19
C PHE A 55 -5.02 -19.74 14.54
N LYS A 56 -5.31 -19.88 15.84
CA LYS A 56 -6.48 -20.61 16.32
C LYS A 56 -7.73 -19.74 16.10
N PRO A 57 -8.76 -20.25 15.39
CA PRO A 57 -10.00 -19.52 15.24
C PRO A 57 -10.73 -19.41 16.57
N GLU A 58 -11.50 -18.34 16.76
CA GLU A 58 -12.33 -18.13 17.96
C GLU A 58 -13.49 -19.13 18.03
N THR A 59 -14.03 -19.48 16.87
CA THR A 59 -15.11 -20.47 16.77
C THR A 59 -14.54 -21.87 16.57
N GLU A 60 -14.98 -22.82 17.36
CA GLU A 60 -14.59 -24.22 17.20
C GLU A 60 -15.18 -24.81 15.92
N LEU A 61 -14.31 -25.41 15.12
CA LEU A 61 -14.72 -26.16 13.94
C LEU A 61 -15.04 -27.60 14.38
N LYS A 62 -16.33 -27.93 14.47
CA LYS A 62 -16.79 -29.28 14.85
C LYS A 62 -16.19 -30.29 13.88
N ASP A 63 -15.82 -31.47 14.44
CA ASP A 63 -15.27 -32.62 13.71
C ASP A 63 -13.99 -32.33 12.91
N LEU A 64 -13.22 -31.30 13.29
CA LEU A 64 -12.02 -30.92 12.61
C LEU A 64 -10.89 -30.59 13.59
N LYS A 65 -9.80 -31.32 13.51
CA LYS A 65 -8.60 -31.03 14.28
C LYS A 65 -7.89 -29.81 13.73
N VAL A 66 -7.90 -28.70 14.48
CA VAL A 66 -7.17 -27.49 14.13
C VAL A 66 -5.75 -27.55 14.68
N THR A 67 -4.76 -27.39 13.81
CA THR A 67 -3.33 -27.35 14.17
C THR A 67 -2.74 -25.99 13.79
N VAL A 68 -2.11 -25.33 14.78
CA VAL A 68 -1.30 -24.12 14.55
C VAL A 68 0.17 -24.50 14.79
N PRO A 69 0.92 -24.80 13.73
CA PRO A 69 2.26 -25.36 13.87
C PRO A 69 3.29 -24.28 14.17
N LEU A 70 4.19 -24.58 15.12
CA LEU A 70 5.34 -23.73 15.46
C LEU A 70 6.62 -24.19 14.76
N ARG A 71 6.77 -25.49 14.45
CA ARG A 71 7.97 -26.11 13.85
C ARG A 71 7.62 -27.37 13.05
N GLY A 72 8.59 -27.88 12.27
CA GLY A 72 8.48 -29.12 11.49
C GLY A 72 7.72 -28.94 10.18
N ASP A 73 7.38 -30.06 9.52
CA ASP A 73 6.80 -30.09 8.17
C ASP A 73 5.50 -29.32 8.04
N LYS A 74 4.65 -29.41 9.04
CA LYS A 74 3.38 -28.64 9.06
C LYS A 74 3.61 -27.13 9.07
N LYS A 75 4.69 -26.67 9.74
CA LYS A 75 5.09 -25.28 9.70
C LYS A 75 5.63 -24.90 8.33
N MET A 76 6.42 -25.74 7.70
CA MET A 76 6.91 -25.50 6.32
C MET A 76 5.77 -25.43 5.32
N LEU A 77 4.73 -26.27 5.44
CA LEU A 77 3.52 -26.19 4.61
C LEU A 77 2.75 -24.88 4.84
N LEU A 78 2.61 -24.43 6.08
CA LEU A 78 1.98 -23.15 6.39
C LEU A 78 2.76 -21.99 5.79
N ASP A 79 4.09 -22.01 5.88
CA ASP A 79 4.95 -20.96 5.32
C ASP A 79 4.94 -20.98 3.79
N LEU A 80 4.85 -22.16 3.17
CA LEU A 80 4.63 -22.29 1.73
C LEU A 80 3.30 -21.66 1.31
N SER A 81 2.22 -21.96 2.03
CA SER A 81 0.90 -21.37 1.79
C SER A 81 0.92 -19.84 1.89
N LYS A 82 1.61 -19.28 2.90
CA LYS A 82 1.80 -17.84 3.04
C LYS A 82 2.56 -17.24 1.86
N ARG A 83 3.64 -17.88 1.42
CA ARG A 83 4.41 -17.43 0.23
C ARG A 83 3.56 -17.44 -1.04
N ASN A 84 2.75 -18.48 -1.23
CA ASN A 84 1.85 -18.56 -2.39
C ASN A 84 0.81 -17.44 -2.37
N ALA A 85 0.22 -17.14 -1.22
CA ALA A 85 -0.72 -16.03 -1.06
C ALA A 85 -0.05 -14.67 -1.35
N MET A 86 1.19 -14.47 -0.87
CA MET A 86 1.95 -13.25 -1.11
C MET A 86 2.31 -13.09 -2.59
N HIS A 87 2.79 -14.17 -3.23
CA HIS A 87 3.12 -14.17 -4.66
C HIS A 87 1.88 -13.82 -5.51
N PHE A 88 0.75 -14.45 -5.23
CA PHE A 88 -0.50 -14.16 -5.92
C PHE A 88 -0.95 -12.70 -5.76
N LYS A 89 -0.80 -12.13 -4.55
CA LYS A 89 -1.05 -10.71 -4.30
C LYS A 89 -0.17 -9.83 -5.19
N MET A 90 1.13 -10.13 -5.28
CA MET A 90 2.07 -9.35 -6.07
C MET A 90 1.76 -9.43 -7.58
N GLU A 91 1.44 -10.62 -8.07
CA GLU A 91 1.07 -10.83 -9.48
C GLU A 91 -0.22 -10.08 -9.83
N LEU A 92 -1.27 -10.16 -8.99
CA LEU A 92 -2.49 -9.40 -9.19
C LEU A 92 -2.25 -7.88 -9.17
N GLN A 93 -1.40 -7.40 -8.25
CA GLN A 93 -1.06 -5.98 -8.20
C GLN A 93 -0.35 -5.55 -9.48
N LYS A 94 0.64 -6.33 -9.93
CA LYS A 94 1.36 -6.08 -11.17
C LYS A 94 0.43 -6.05 -12.40
N GLN A 95 -0.51 -7.01 -12.49
CA GLN A 95 -1.51 -7.02 -13.55
C GLN A 95 -2.41 -5.77 -13.52
N ARG A 96 -2.85 -5.35 -12.32
CA ARG A 96 -3.65 -4.12 -12.16
C ARG A 96 -2.88 -2.87 -12.58
N ASP A 97 -1.59 -2.79 -12.22
CA ASP A 97 -0.73 -1.66 -12.59
C ASP A 97 -0.44 -1.61 -14.11
N LEU A 98 -0.37 -2.78 -14.77
CA LEU A 98 -0.27 -2.86 -16.23
C LEU A 98 -1.57 -2.46 -16.94
N THR A 99 -2.72 -2.78 -16.36
CA THR A 99 -4.04 -2.47 -16.95
C THR A 99 -4.42 -1.00 -16.77
N ASP A 100 -4.06 -0.39 -15.64
CA ASP A 100 -4.28 1.05 -15.37
C ASP A 100 -3.02 1.67 -14.72
N PRO A 101 -2.03 2.04 -15.54
CA PRO A 101 -0.77 2.64 -15.07
C PRO A 101 -0.96 3.96 -14.30
N ASP A 102 -2.05 4.66 -14.58
CA ASP A 102 -2.38 5.94 -13.96
C ASP A 102 -3.25 5.82 -12.71
N ARG A 103 -3.63 4.60 -12.31
CA ARG A 103 -4.48 4.36 -11.14
C ARG A 103 -3.91 4.98 -9.85
N HIS A 104 -2.60 4.81 -9.63
CA HIS A 104 -1.94 5.36 -8.46
C HIS A 104 -1.96 6.89 -8.46
N LYS A 105 -1.68 7.51 -9.61
CA LYS A 105 -1.78 8.94 -9.85
C LYS A 105 -3.18 9.46 -9.56
N LYS A 106 -4.20 8.88 -10.22
CA LYS A 106 -5.60 9.28 -10.04
C LYS A 106 -6.02 9.22 -8.57
N ARG A 107 -5.61 8.17 -7.85
CA ARG A 107 -5.88 8.04 -6.42
C ARG A 107 -5.25 9.15 -5.60
N ILE A 108 -3.96 9.48 -5.84
CA ILE A 108 -3.25 10.54 -5.12
C ILE A 108 -3.94 11.89 -5.34
N LEU A 109 -4.19 12.27 -6.58
CA LEU A 109 -4.80 13.56 -6.93
C LEU A 109 -6.22 13.68 -6.37
N LYS A 110 -6.99 12.60 -6.44
CA LYS A 110 -8.33 12.55 -5.84
C LYS A 110 -8.29 12.71 -4.33
N THR A 111 -7.39 11.99 -3.62
CA THR A 111 -7.23 12.11 -2.17
C THR A 111 -6.81 13.53 -1.79
N MET A 112 -5.85 14.13 -2.50
CA MET A 112 -5.46 15.52 -2.25
C MET A 112 -6.62 16.51 -2.43
N LYS A 113 -7.41 16.32 -3.50
CA LYS A 113 -8.60 17.13 -3.72
C LYS A 113 -9.58 17.06 -2.54
N GLU A 114 -9.85 15.85 -2.04
CA GLU A 114 -10.77 15.60 -0.94
C GLU A 114 -10.23 16.17 0.38
N ASP A 115 -8.99 15.85 0.75
CA ASP A 115 -8.36 16.25 2.01
C ASP A 115 -8.17 17.77 2.10
N LEU A 116 -7.78 18.41 1.00
CA LEU A 116 -7.58 19.87 0.94
C LEU A 116 -8.83 20.65 0.51
N ARG A 117 -9.96 19.96 0.31
CA ARG A 117 -11.25 20.55 -0.13
C ARG A 117 -11.12 21.43 -1.38
N MET A 118 -10.32 20.96 -2.33
CA MET A 118 -10.09 21.70 -3.57
C MET A 118 -11.26 21.52 -4.55
N PRO A 119 -11.59 22.53 -5.35
CA PRO A 119 -12.69 22.42 -6.33
C PRO A 119 -12.35 21.47 -7.47
N VAL A 120 -11.07 21.35 -7.83
CA VAL A 120 -10.55 20.51 -8.91
C VAL A 120 -9.34 19.69 -8.44
N GLU A 121 -9.02 18.61 -9.16
CA GLU A 121 -7.77 17.87 -8.91
C GLU A 121 -6.55 18.74 -9.31
N PRO A 122 -5.48 18.81 -8.50
CA PRO A 122 -4.30 19.61 -8.80
C PRO A 122 -3.47 18.94 -9.91
N GLU A 123 -3.28 19.64 -11.01
CA GLU A 123 -2.42 19.18 -12.11
C GLU A 123 -0.94 19.45 -11.82
N ILE A 124 -0.68 20.61 -11.23
CA ILE A 124 0.67 21.09 -10.86
C ILE A 124 0.68 21.36 -9.35
N ILE A 125 1.71 20.85 -8.70
CA ILE A 125 1.95 21.07 -7.28
C ILE A 125 3.37 21.58 -7.14
N GLU A 126 3.55 22.74 -6.52
CA GLU A 126 4.86 23.31 -6.24
C GLU A 126 5.08 23.34 -4.72
N CYS A 127 6.25 22.91 -4.29
CA CYS A 127 6.65 22.95 -2.90
C CYS A 127 7.93 23.78 -2.79
N PHE A 128 7.94 24.70 -1.84
CA PHE A 128 9.05 25.62 -1.56
C PHE A 128 9.62 25.31 -0.18
N ASP A 129 10.94 25.37 -0.07
CA ASP A 129 11.67 25.18 1.16
C ASP A 129 12.80 26.20 1.25
N ASN A 130 12.91 26.85 2.43
CA ASN A 130 13.95 27.83 2.73
C ASN A 130 15.04 27.19 3.57
N SER A 131 16.28 27.58 3.33
CA SER A 131 17.41 27.20 4.17
C SER A 131 18.38 28.36 4.31
N ASN A 132 18.91 28.55 5.51
CA ASN A 132 19.99 29.50 5.78
C ASN A 132 21.06 28.83 6.66
N PHE A 133 22.28 29.36 6.62
CA PHE A 133 23.34 28.93 7.51
C PHE A 133 23.55 30.01 8.58
N GLN A 134 22.96 29.83 9.77
CA GLN A 134 23.04 30.77 10.91
C GLN A 134 22.65 32.23 10.53
N GLY A 135 21.73 32.39 9.58
CA GLY A 135 21.32 33.72 9.10
C GLY A 135 22.08 34.22 7.86
N ASP A 136 23.15 33.54 7.48
CA ASP A 136 23.94 33.86 6.29
C ASP A 136 23.54 32.98 5.10
N TYR A 137 23.77 33.50 3.87
CA TYR A 137 23.54 32.78 2.61
C TYR A 137 22.14 32.18 2.47
N PRO A 138 21.08 32.95 2.67
CA PRO A 138 19.73 32.45 2.57
C PRO A 138 19.42 31.98 1.13
N VAL A 139 19.00 30.72 1.02
CA VAL A 139 18.63 30.08 -0.26
C VAL A 139 17.28 29.40 -0.12
N ALA A 140 16.61 29.23 -1.24
CA ALA A 140 15.39 28.42 -1.27
C ALA A 140 15.39 27.49 -2.48
N ALA A 141 14.72 26.37 -2.32
CA ALA A 141 14.47 25.40 -3.37
C ALA A 141 12.97 25.34 -3.69
N MET A 142 12.66 25.15 -4.94
CA MET A 142 11.32 24.82 -5.42
C MET A 142 11.37 23.49 -6.15
N VAL A 143 10.52 22.57 -5.75
CA VAL A 143 10.26 21.32 -6.47
C VAL A 143 8.86 21.35 -7.06
N GLN A 144 8.71 20.78 -8.25
CA GLN A 144 7.43 20.73 -8.94
C GLN A 144 7.05 19.27 -9.22
N PHE A 145 5.79 18.97 -8.95
CA PHE A 145 5.14 17.76 -9.43
C PHE A 145 4.12 18.13 -10.49
N LYS A 146 4.14 17.42 -11.59
CA LYS A 146 3.10 17.47 -12.61
C LYS A 146 2.44 16.11 -12.70
N ASP A 147 1.12 16.09 -12.63
CA ASP A 147 0.36 14.83 -12.68
C ASP A 147 0.84 13.79 -11.65
N ALA A 148 1.04 14.21 -10.41
CA ALA A 148 1.58 13.40 -9.31
C ALA A 148 2.95 12.74 -9.57
N LYS A 149 3.72 13.23 -10.56
CA LYS A 149 5.10 12.79 -10.86
C LYS A 149 6.09 13.95 -10.71
N PRO A 150 7.30 13.73 -10.18
CA PRO A 150 8.32 14.74 -10.09
C PRO A 150 8.67 15.33 -11.47
N ASN A 151 8.50 16.62 -11.65
CA ASN A 151 8.89 17.35 -12.85
C ASN A 151 10.24 18.05 -12.63
N LYS A 152 11.31 17.28 -12.64
CA LYS A 152 12.67 17.76 -12.32
C LYS A 152 13.17 18.90 -13.23
N LYS A 153 12.61 19.04 -14.43
CA LYS A 153 12.97 20.12 -15.36
C LYS A 153 12.56 21.50 -14.83
N GLU A 154 11.53 21.54 -14.00
CA GLU A 154 10.99 22.76 -13.41
C GLU A 154 11.50 23.04 -11.98
N TYR A 155 12.41 22.23 -11.45
CA TYR A 155 13.06 22.51 -10.18
C TYR A 155 13.89 23.79 -10.26
N ARG A 156 13.81 24.63 -9.24
CA ARG A 156 14.50 25.92 -9.19
C ARG A 156 15.20 26.09 -7.85
N HIS A 157 16.32 26.81 -7.91
CA HIS A 157 16.99 27.36 -6.75
C HIS A 157 16.88 28.87 -6.77
N TYR A 158 16.65 29.45 -5.62
CA TYR A 158 16.56 30.91 -5.44
C TYR A 158 17.56 31.35 -4.40
N ASN A 159 18.40 32.33 -4.74
CA ASN A 159 19.12 33.10 -3.75
C ASN A 159 18.19 34.20 -3.26
N ILE A 160 18.00 34.34 -1.98
CA ILE A 160 17.23 35.40 -1.32
C ILE A 160 18.06 36.71 -1.48
N LYS A 161 17.41 37.80 -1.84
CA LYS A 161 18.09 39.05 -2.22
C LYS A 161 17.69 40.26 -1.41
N THR A 162 16.45 40.28 -0.91
CA THR A 162 15.86 41.47 -0.30
C THR A 162 15.67 41.35 1.19
N VAL A 163 15.87 40.13 1.76
CA VAL A 163 15.67 39.86 3.17
C VAL A 163 17.02 39.85 3.87
N GLU A 164 17.17 40.67 4.92
CA GLU A 164 18.31 40.69 5.81
C GLU A 164 18.03 39.93 7.09
N GLY A 165 18.92 39.02 7.45
CA GLY A 165 18.77 38.18 8.66
C GLY A 165 17.87 36.94 8.49
N PRO A 166 17.63 36.18 9.57
CA PRO A 166 16.89 34.93 9.54
C PRO A 166 15.36 35.17 9.59
N ASP A 167 14.78 35.61 8.50
CA ASP A 167 13.32 35.79 8.36
C ASP A 167 12.79 34.85 7.27
N ASP A 168 12.27 33.71 7.73
CA ASP A 168 11.74 32.67 6.83
C ASP A 168 10.45 33.12 6.13
N PHE A 169 9.63 33.95 6.76
CA PHE A 169 8.38 34.43 6.16
C PHE A 169 8.66 35.42 5.03
N ALA A 170 9.49 36.41 5.27
CA ALA A 170 9.89 37.37 4.24
C ALA A 170 10.65 36.68 3.08
N SER A 171 11.49 35.70 3.38
CA SER A 171 12.20 34.89 2.39
C SER A 171 11.21 34.11 1.52
N MET A 172 10.19 33.48 2.13
CA MET A 172 9.16 32.75 1.41
C MET A 172 8.31 33.68 0.53
N GLU A 173 7.93 34.85 1.04
CA GLU A 173 7.20 35.85 0.27
C GLU A 173 8.00 36.31 -0.96
N GLU A 174 9.30 36.59 -0.83
CA GLU A 174 10.18 36.98 -1.93
C GLU A 174 10.17 35.92 -3.03
N ILE A 175 10.38 34.65 -2.70
CA ILE A 175 10.51 33.61 -3.72
C ILE A 175 9.19 33.28 -4.41
N ILE A 176 8.07 33.26 -3.65
CA ILE A 176 6.73 33.05 -4.23
C ILE A 176 6.40 34.21 -5.19
N PHE A 177 6.62 35.45 -4.75
CA PHE A 177 6.41 36.60 -5.61
C PHE A 177 7.25 36.55 -6.89
N ARG A 178 8.54 36.21 -6.79
CA ARG A 178 9.44 36.06 -7.94
C ARG A 178 9.05 34.95 -8.88
N ARG A 179 8.51 33.84 -8.35
CA ARG A 179 8.01 32.72 -9.15
C ARG A 179 6.79 33.13 -9.97
N TYR A 180 5.81 33.76 -9.34
CA TYR A 180 4.52 34.05 -9.99
C TYR A 180 4.41 35.39 -10.65
N LYS A 181 5.35 36.29 -10.44
CA LYS A 181 5.43 37.56 -11.23
C LYS A 181 5.79 37.33 -12.69
N ARG A 182 6.38 36.17 -13.04
CA ARG A 182 6.82 35.83 -14.40
C ARG A 182 5.86 34.87 -15.13
N VAL A 183 4.71 34.59 -14.56
CA VAL A 183 3.66 33.75 -15.17
C VAL A 183 2.63 34.64 -15.85
#